data_76fd891c21ffc5647132e5be19ad0f0b
#
_entry.id   76fd891c21ffc5647132e5be19ad0f0b
#
_cell.length_a   1.000
_cell.length_b   1.000
_cell.length_c   1.000
_cell.angle_alpha   90.00
_cell.angle_beta   90.00
_cell.angle_gamma   90.00
#
_symmetry.space_group_name_H-M   'P 1'
#
loop_
_entity.id
_entity.type
_entity.pdbx_description
1 polymer ?
#
loop_
_entity_poly.entity_id
_entity_poly.type
_entity_poly.pdbx_seq_one_letter_code
_entity_poly.pdbx_strand_id
1 'polypeptide(L)'
;MGPQSPASRASEAARELNVNSRFGDVAGTATMTSPNVRAQYVSRRAEWGKLVRVVDVDLGGFQMTDSEHATVIVDFQWTRVDDGTLRNTRVLQEWASTEGPWMLVRERRQSGDIGLFGEVIAPTTAAPRPDVQFPTRVIN
;
A
#
# COMPACT_ATOMS: atom_id res chain seq x y z
N MET A 1 8.25 -23.25 -24.82
CA MET A 1 7.80 -22.45 -23.72
C MET A 1 6.52 -21.72 -24.10
N GLY A 2 5.43 -21.97 -23.38
CA GLY A 2 4.17 -21.34 -23.68
C GLY A 2 4.07 -19.92 -23.13
N PRO A 3 3.03 -19.18 -23.52
CA PRO A 3 2.80 -17.86 -22.97
C PRO A 3 2.48 -17.97 -21.47
N GLN A 4 2.79 -16.91 -20.76
CA GLN A 4 2.46 -16.84 -19.34
C GLN A 4 0.95 -16.84 -19.14
N SER A 5 0.50 -17.47 -18.06
CA SER A 5 -0.91 -17.45 -17.71
C SER A 5 -1.34 -16.05 -17.27
N PRO A 6 -2.64 -15.74 -17.33
CA PRO A 6 -3.13 -14.47 -16.78
C PRO A 6 -2.71 -14.28 -15.32
N ALA A 7 -2.76 -15.34 -14.52
CA ALA A 7 -2.38 -15.25 -13.12
C ALA A 7 -0.91 -14.86 -12.95
N SER A 8 -0.01 -15.45 -13.75
CA SER A 8 1.41 -15.11 -13.71
C SER A 8 1.64 -13.66 -14.08
N ARG A 9 0.98 -13.19 -15.15
CA ARG A 9 1.16 -11.82 -15.60
C ARG A 9 0.61 -10.82 -14.57
N ALA A 10 -0.54 -11.13 -13.99
CA ALA A 10 -1.11 -10.26 -12.95
C ALA A 10 -0.20 -10.18 -11.73
N SER A 11 0.31 -11.33 -11.29
CA SER A 11 1.18 -11.41 -10.14
C SER A 11 2.48 -10.63 -10.38
N GLU A 12 3.05 -10.75 -11.58
CA GLU A 12 4.26 -10.02 -11.95
C GLU A 12 4.02 -8.52 -11.97
N ALA A 13 2.90 -8.09 -12.54
CA ALA A 13 2.56 -6.67 -12.60
C ALA A 13 2.42 -6.08 -11.20
N ALA A 14 1.73 -6.79 -10.32
CA ALA A 14 1.55 -6.32 -8.94
C ALA A 14 2.89 -6.26 -8.22
N ARG A 15 3.75 -7.24 -8.40
CA ARG A 15 5.08 -7.24 -7.79
C ARG A 15 5.91 -6.07 -8.30
N GLU A 16 5.92 -5.88 -9.60
CA GLU A 16 6.71 -4.81 -10.22
C GLU A 16 6.28 -3.45 -9.69
N LEU A 17 4.99 -3.17 -9.67
CA LEU A 17 4.49 -1.89 -9.16
C LEU A 17 4.88 -1.69 -7.70
N ASN A 18 4.62 -2.68 -6.86
CA ASN A 18 4.79 -2.49 -5.42
C ASN A 18 6.27 -2.45 -5.02
N VAL A 19 7.13 -3.22 -5.67
CA VAL A 19 8.56 -3.18 -5.37
C VAL A 19 9.17 -1.87 -5.87
N ASN A 20 8.83 -1.43 -7.07
CA ASN A 20 9.43 -0.23 -7.63
C ASN A 20 8.93 1.04 -6.96
N SER A 21 7.65 1.10 -6.58
CA SER A 21 7.12 2.26 -5.88
C SER A 21 7.75 2.38 -4.49
N ARG A 22 8.10 1.27 -3.87
CA ARG A 22 8.79 1.26 -2.58
C ARG A 22 10.09 2.07 -2.64
N PHE A 23 10.81 1.96 -3.76
CA PHE A 23 12.09 2.64 -3.92
C PHE A 23 11.94 4.04 -4.50
N GLY A 24 10.72 4.55 -4.57
CA GLY A 24 10.47 5.94 -4.96
C GLY A 24 10.15 6.14 -6.44
N ASP A 25 10.07 5.09 -7.23
CA ASP A 25 9.71 5.22 -8.63
C ASP A 25 8.19 5.33 -8.79
N VAL A 26 7.63 6.41 -8.25
CA VAL A 26 6.18 6.63 -8.31
C VAL A 26 5.77 7.03 -9.72
N ALA A 27 6.55 7.87 -10.38
CA ALA A 27 6.22 8.29 -11.75
C ALA A 27 6.21 7.10 -12.72
N GLY A 28 7.20 6.22 -12.61
CA GLY A 28 7.28 5.05 -13.48
C GLY A 28 6.15 4.08 -13.20
N THR A 29 5.88 3.78 -11.93
CA THR A 29 4.82 2.84 -11.58
C THR A 29 3.43 3.41 -11.83
N ALA A 30 3.27 4.73 -11.87
CA ALA A 30 1.98 5.35 -12.19
C ALA A 30 1.49 4.94 -13.57
N THR A 31 2.40 4.63 -14.49
CA THR A 31 2.02 4.17 -15.83
C THR A 31 1.32 2.81 -15.81
N MET A 32 1.46 2.07 -14.69
CA MET A 32 0.81 0.77 -14.51
C MET A 32 -0.56 0.91 -13.86
N THR A 33 -1.03 2.12 -13.64
CA THR A 33 -2.35 2.37 -13.07
C THR A 33 -3.31 2.82 -14.16
N SER A 34 -4.57 2.47 -13.98
CA SER A 34 -5.62 2.90 -14.90
C SER A 34 -5.71 4.42 -14.89
N PRO A 35 -5.97 5.06 -16.05
CA PRO A 35 -5.95 6.53 -16.13
C PRO A 35 -6.85 7.23 -15.11
N ASN A 36 -8.00 6.64 -14.79
CA ASN A 36 -8.95 7.29 -13.88
C ASN A 36 -8.54 7.23 -12.41
N VAL A 37 -7.53 6.42 -12.05
CA VAL A 37 -7.03 6.37 -10.67
C VAL A 37 -5.59 6.87 -10.56
N ARG A 38 -4.98 7.24 -11.68
CA ARG A 38 -3.54 7.56 -11.70
C ARG A 38 -3.21 8.77 -10.85
N ALA A 39 -4.01 9.83 -10.92
CA ALA A 39 -3.76 11.02 -10.12
C ALA A 39 -3.85 10.70 -8.63
N GLN A 40 -4.82 9.89 -8.23
CA GLN A 40 -4.95 9.47 -6.85
C GLN A 40 -3.77 8.62 -6.39
N TYR A 41 -3.31 7.71 -7.26
CA TYR A 41 -2.16 6.87 -6.99
C TYR A 41 -0.92 7.73 -6.67
N VAL A 42 -0.65 8.71 -7.52
CA VAL A 42 0.50 9.60 -7.33
C VAL A 42 0.33 10.45 -6.07
N SER A 43 -0.87 11.01 -5.87
CA SER A 43 -1.15 11.83 -4.69
C SER A 43 -0.96 11.06 -3.38
N ARG A 44 -1.39 9.82 -3.34
CA ARG A 44 -1.25 8.98 -2.14
C ARG A 44 0.21 8.70 -1.80
N ARG A 45 1.10 8.76 -2.77
CA ARG A 45 2.52 8.45 -2.59
C ARG A 45 3.41 9.67 -2.62
N ALA A 46 2.81 10.87 -2.48
CA ALA A 46 3.56 12.12 -2.58
C ALA A 46 4.70 12.21 -1.55
N GLU A 47 4.51 11.60 -0.38
CA GLU A 47 5.52 11.65 0.68
C GLU A 47 6.45 10.43 0.71
N TRP A 48 6.26 9.47 -0.19
CA TRP A 48 7.12 8.28 -0.24
C TRP A 48 8.53 8.67 -0.67
N GLY A 49 9.51 8.22 0.11
CA GLY A 49 10.90 8.60 -0.11
C GLY A 49 11.27 9.92 0.52
N LYS A 50 10.30 10.58 1.16
CA LYS A 50 10.52 11.86 1.86
C LYS A 50 10.16 11.67 3.33
N LEU A 51 8.91 11.95 3.69
CA LEU A 51 8.43 11.78 5.06
C LEU A 51 8.11 10.32 5.38
N VAL A 52 7.63 9.57 4.39
CA VAL A 52 7.29 8.17 4.54
C VAL A 52 8.38 7.31 3.91
N ARG A 53 8.92 6.39 4.69
CA ARG A 53 9.92 5.43 4.20
C ARG A 53 9.33 4.03 4.29
N VAL A 54 9.16 3.38 3.14
CA VAL A 54 8.69 2.00 3.10
C VAL A 54 9.87 1.08 3.36
N VAL A 55 9.80 0.31 4.44
CA VAL A 55 10.89 -0.56 4.87
C VAL A 55 10.80 -1.91 4.19
N ASP A 56 9.59 -2.43 4.06
CA ASP A 56 9.40 -3.74 3.45
C ASP A 56 8.01 -3.82 2.81
N VAL A 57 7.91 -4.64 1.76
CA VAL A 57 6.67 -4.89 1.04
C VAL A 57 6.54 -6.39 0.88
N ASP A 58 5.39 -6.92 1.27
CA ASP A 58 5.11 -8.34 1.13
C ASP A 58 3.75 -8.50 0.44
N LEU A 59 3.72 -9.28 -0.65
CA LEU A 59 2.47 -9.61 -1.29
C LEU A 59 1.86 -10.80 -0.54
N GLY A 60 1.00 -10.47 0.43
CA GLY A 60 0.46 -11.45 1.36
C GLY A 60 -0.69 -12.29 0.83
N GLY A 61 -1.25 -11.92 -0.33
CA GLY A 61 -2.33 -12.69 -0.92
C GLY A 61 -2.57 -12.29 -2.35
N PHE A 62 -2.99 -13.26 -3.17
CA PHE A 62 -3.27 -13.04 -4.57
C PHE A 62 -4.41 -13.96 -4.99
N GLN A 63 -5.41 -13.41 -5.69
CA GLN A 63 -6.53 -14.21 -6.15
C GLN A 63 -7.04 -13.68 -7.48
N MET A 64 -7.13 -14.56 -8.48
CA MET A 64 -7.84 -14.24 -9.70
C MET A 64 -9.34 -14.35 -9.41
N THR A 65 -10.09 -13.29 -9.74
CA THR A 65 -11.53 -13.32 -9.61
C THR A 65 -12.18 -13.79 -10.89
N ASP A 66 -11.52 -13.55 -12.02
CA ASP A 66 -11.84 -14.14 -13.31
C ASP A 66 -10.60 -14.00 -14.19
N SER A 67 -10.70 -14.28 -15.49
CA SER A 67 -9.52 -14.28 -16.37
C SER A 67 -8.94 -12.87 -16.59
N GLU A 68 -9.68 -11.82 -16.25
CA GLU A 68 -9.28 -10.45 -16.52
C GLU A 68 -9.22 -9.59 -15.26
N HIS A 69 -9.47 -10.17 -14.08
CA HIS A 69 -9.49 -9.43 -12.82
C HIS A 69 -8.80 -10.20 -11.72
N ALA A 70 -8.08 -9.47 -10.87
CA ALA A 70 -7.38 -10.07 -9.73
C ALA A 70 -7.42 -9.13 -8.54
N THR A 71 -7.36 -9.71 -7.34
CA THR A 71 -7.17 -8.94 -6.12
C THR A 71 -5.84 -9.33 -5.51
N VAL A 72 -5.16 -8.34 -4.94
CA VAL A 72 -3.84 -8.54 -4.33
C VAL A 72 -3.85 -7.90 -2.97
N ILE A 73 -3.38 -8.64 -1.97
CA ILE A 73 -3.18 -8.11 -0.63
C ILE A 73 -1.70 -7.77 -0.50
N VAL A 74 -1.41 -6.53 -0.13
CA VAL A 74 -0.04 -6.06 0.00
C VAL A 74 0.15 -5.57 1.43
N ASP A 75 1.15 -6.10 2.11
CA ASP A 75 1.48 -5.68 3.46
C ASP A 75 2.71 -4.80 3.41
N PHE A 76 2.59 -3.58 3.92
CA PHE A 76 3.68 -2.61 3.97
C PHE A 76 4.16 -2.42 5.39
N GLN A 77 5.48 -2.50 5.60
CA GLN A 77 6.12 -2.00 6.81
C GLN A 77 6.75 -0.67 6.46
N TRP A 78 6.51 0.35 7.26
CA TRP A 78 6.99 1.69 6.95
C TRP A 78 7.21 2.50 8.20
N THR A 79 7.99 3.57 8.06
CA THR A 79 8.23 4.51 9.16
C THR A 79 8.00 5.92 8.65
N ARG A 80 7.75 6.84 9.58
CA ARG A 80 7.86 8.26 9.30
C ARG A 80 9.24 8.72 9.75
N VAL A 81 9.88 9.51 8.90
CA VAL A 81 11.24 9.96 9.22
C VAL A 81 11.26 10.91 10.42
N ASP A 82 10.12 11.53 10.75
CA ASP A 82 10.05 12.47 11.86
C ASP A 82 9.90 11.78 13.24
N ASP A 83 9.35 10.57 13.28
CA ASP A 83 9.19 9.89 14.58
C ASP A 83 9.83 8.50 14.64
N GLY A 84 10.20 7.93 13.49
CA GLY A 84 10.89 6.63 13.46
C GLY A 84 10.08 5.44 13.91
N THR A 85 8.79 5.61 14.18
CA THR A 85 7.93 4.51 14.62
C THR A 85 7.64 3.57 13.47
N LEU A 86 7.87 2.28 13.68
CA LEU A 86 7.56 1.27 12.69
C LEU A 86 6.06 1.04 12.64
N ARG A 87 5.49 1.10 11.45
CA ARG A 87 4.06 0.93 11.23
C ARG A 87 3.81 -0.17 10.21
N ASN A 88 2.62 -0.75 10.27
CA ASN A 88 2.22 -1.80 9.36
C ASN A 88 0.85 -1.48 8.78
N THR A 89 0.73 -1.56 7.46
CA THR A 89 -0.54 -1.27 6.78
C THR A 89 -0.80 -2.33 5.74
N ARG A 90 -2.00 -2.89 5.78
CA ARG A 90 -2.46 -3.85 4.78
C ARG A 90 -3.32 -3.14 3.76
N VAL A 91 -3.00 -3.34 2.49
CA VAL A 91 -3.66 -2.67 1.37
C VAL A 91 -4.27 -3.72 0.45
N LEU A 92 -5.50 -3.47 0.01
CA LEU A 92 -6.14 -4.28 -1.00
C LEU A 92 -6.03 -3.56 -2.33
N GLN A 93 -5.49 -4.26 -3.33
CA GLN A 93 -5.38 -3.75 -4.68
C GLN A 93 -6.25 -4.59 -5.62
N GLU A 94 -6.96 -3.91 -6.50
CA GLU A 94 -7.73 -4.58 -7.56
C GLU A 94 -7.04 -4.27 -8.88
N TRP A 95 -6.82 -5.32 -9.65
CA TRP A 95 -6.11 -5.27 -10.93
C TRP A 95 -6.99 -5.79 -12.04
N ALA A 96 -6.84 -5.24 -13.24
CA ALA A 96 -7.63 -5.67 -14.40
C ALA A 96 -6.79 -5.63 -15.67
N SER A 97 -7.13 -6.53 -16.59
CA SER A 97 -6.48 -6.64 -17.90
C SER A 97 -7.54 -6.68 -19.00
N THR A 98 -8.48 -5.74 -18.93
CA THR A 98 -9.61 -5.72 -19.88
C THR A 98 -9.23 -5.13 -21.24
N GLU A 99 -8.13 -4.37 -21.28
CA GLU A 99 -7.70 -3.70 -22.52
C GLU A 99 -6.23 -3.94 -22.82
N GLY A 100 -5.73 -5.10 -22.40
CA GLY A 100 -4.34 -5.47 -22.67
C GLY A 100 -3.53 -5.69 -21.41
N PRO A 101 -2.64 -4.76 -21.04
CA PRO A 101 -1.77 -4.98 -19.90
C PRO A 101 -2.55 -4.94 -18.59
N TRP A 102 -2.03 -5.64 -17.59
CA TRP A 102 -2.59 -5.59 -16.24
C TRP A 102 -2.35 -4.21 -15.63
N MET A 103 -3.41 -3.58 -15.16
CA MET A 103 -3.38 -2.23 -14.59
C MET A 103 -4.01 -2.23 -13.23
N LEU A 104 -3.46 -1.44 -12.32
CA LEU A 104 -4.08 -1.19 -11.02
C LEU A 104 -5.31 -0.32 -11.24
N VAL A 105 -6.48 -0.81 -10.81
CA VAL A 105 -7.75 -0.08 -11.03
C VAL A 105 -8.35 0.44 -9.74
N ARG A 106 -7.93 -0.08 -8.59
CA ARG A 106 -8.41 0.40 -7.30
C ARG A 106 -7.43 -0.02 -6.21
N GLU A 107 -7.29 0.84 -5.23
CA GLU A 107 -6.41 0.55 -4.10
C GLU A 107 -7.00 1.20 -2.85
N ARG A 108 -7.02 0.45 -1.74
CA ARG A 108 -7.49 1.00 -0.47
C ARG A 108 -6.81 0.31 0.69
N ARG A 109 -6.68 1.05 1.80
CA ARG A 109 -6.23 0.44 3.04
C ARG A 109 -7.30 -0.53 3.52
N GLN A 110 -6.91 -1.74 3.83
CA GLN A 110 -7.80 -2.75 4.36
C GLN A 110 -7.76 -2.78 5.87
N SER A 111 -6.56 -2.65 6.45
CA SER A 111 -6.39 -2.67 7.90
C SER A 111 -5.02 -2.10 8.25
N GLY A 112 -4.78 -1.92 9.53
CA GLY A 112 -3.49 -1.45 10.03
C GLY A 112 -3.40 0.06 10.14
N ASP A 113 -2.18 0.56 10.23
CA ASP A 113 -1.92 1.97 10.50
C ASP A 113 -2.32 2.87 9.34
N ILE A 114 -2.89 4.04 9.66
CA ILE A 114 -3.14 5.08 8.67
C ILE A 114 -1.89 5.94 8.50
N GLY A 115 -1.82 6.66 7.40
CA GLY A 115 -0.72 7.58 7.13
C GLY A 115 0.15 7.17 5.95
N LEU A 116 0.12 5.89 5.56
CA LEU A 116 0.91 5.40 4.43
C LEU A 116 0.58 6.14 3.15
N PHE A 117 -0.69 6.48 2.95
CA PHE A 117 -1.16 7.15 1.75
C PHE A 117 -1.42 8.64 1.97
N GLY A 118 -0.74 9.23 2.94
CA GLY A 118 -0.86 10.65 3.20
C GLY A 118 -2.03 11.04 4.09
N GLU A 119 -2.73 10.06 4.66
CA GLU A 119 -3.81 10.38 5.59
C GLU A 119 -3.23 11.10 6.81
N VAL A 120 -4.00 12.04 7.34
CA VAL A 120 -3.58 12.77 8.52
C VAL A 120 -3.60 11.84 9.73
N ILE A 121 -2.46 11.72 10.38
CA ILE A 121 -2.35 10.96 11.61
C ILE A 121 -2.68 11.93 12.74
N ALA A 122 -3.78 11.66 13.44
CA ALA A 122 -4.16 12.49 14.57
C ALA A 122 -3.08 12.42 15.64
N PRO A 123 -2.69 13.55 16.22
CA PRO A 123 -1.73 13.51 17.31
C PRO A 123 -2.33 12.69 18.45
N THR A 124 -1.52 11.82 19.00
CA THR A 124 -1.91 11.05 20.16
C THR A 124 -1.91 12.03 21.31
N THR A 125 -3.05 12.49 21.64
CA THR A 125 -3.15 13.20 22.86
C THR A 125 -3.18 12.19 23.89
N ALA A 126 -2.58 12.21 24.45
CA ALA A 126 -2.71 11.21 25.11
C ALA A 126 -3.64 11.19 26.00
N ALA A 127 -4.14 11.32 25.79
CA ALA A 127 -4.74 11.16 26.22
C ALA A 127 -4.52 10.42 26.84
N PRO A 128 -4.38 10.74 27.36
CA PRO A 128 -3.94 10.00 27.64
C PRO A 128 -4.43 9.00 28.00
N ARG A 129 -4.36 8.65 27.93
CA ARG A 129 -4.76 7.60 28.06
C ARG A 129 -4.82 7.23 29.22
N PRO A 130 -5.29 7.47 29.73
CA PRO A 130 -5.27 7.07 30.54
C PRO A 130 -5.30 6.28 31.13
N ASP A 131 -5.18 6.17 30.52
CA ASP A 131 -4.97 5.47 30.73
C ASP A 131 -4.50 4.87 30.85
N VAL A 132 -4.44 4.94 30.68
CA VAL A 132 -3.97 4.36 30.78
C VAL A 132 -3.49 4.00 31.09
N GLN A 133 -3.36 4.06 30.90
CA GLN A 133 -3.10 3.72 31.30
C GLN A 133 -2.59 3.24 31.59
N PHE A 134 -2.37 3.45 31.79
CA PHE A 134 -2.08 3.07 32.42
C PHE A 134 -1.84 2.91 33.04
N PRO A 135 -1.64 2.99 33.11
CA PRO A 135 -1.54 2.74 33.69
C PRO A 135 -1.20 2.73 34.19
N THR A 136 -1.11 3.09 34.26
CA THR A 136 -0.96 3.06 34.80
C THR A 136 -0.97 3.18 35.34
N ARG A 137 -0.89 3.43 35.43
CA ARG A 137 -1.21 3.51 36.01
C ARG A 137 -1.19 3.59 36.65
N VAL A 138 -1.23 3.83 36.66
CA VAL A 138 -1.39 3.85 37.21
C VAL A 138 -1.53 3.81 37.76
N ILE A 139 -1.46 4.00 37.84
CA ILE A 139 -1.69 3.94 38.23
C ILE A 139 -1.87 4.04 38.89
N ASN A 140 -2.08 4.24 39.03
CA ASN A 140 -2.38 4.16 39.39
C ASN A 140 -2.67 4.04 39.89
#